data_dca6f6f95c8df4ea52380e0953ffb6d3
#
_entry.id   dca6f6f95c8df4ea52380e0953ffb6d3
#
_cell.length_a   1.000
_cell.length_b   1.000
_cell.length_c   1.000
_cell.angle_alpha   90.00
_cell.angle_beta   90.00
_cell.angle_gamma   90.00
#
_symmetry.space_group_name_H-M   'P 1'
#
loop_
_entity.id
_entity.type
_entity.pdbx_description
1 polymer ?
#
loop_
_entity_poly.entity_id
_entity_poly.type
_entity_poly.pdbx_seq_one_letter_code
_entity_poly.pdbx_strand_id
1 'polypeptide(L)'
;MQQFLWYRRAVLGAMAALGARPLTALAEPFTAQADPFALGVASGAPSRDGFVLWTRLVGRGARPLLAGAIPVRYEVAEDEGFHDIVRTGEVRADPQAAHSVHLELAGLRSGRPHHYRFHALGATSPVGRTATVPDQADRLRLALTSCQHWELGWFGAYRDMLAGDPDLIVQVGDYIYETSYPDQPKVRDFGAPEPRDLDGYRARYALYRTDPHLQEAHRRVPWLVTWDDHEVLNDYAALANREGLPPDMFAARRAAAYQAYFEHMPIRPSLWRAMASPRLYRGVDWGELVSLSMLDTRQFRSSPPCAAPTVAHNVRLNHCTERSRPDRTMLGQAQEAWLARRLAAERRPWTLLAQGVFFAPLALDGTGDTVYSDQWDGYAAARSRLLDQLGRPNVRNTLVLSGDVHSFWLNELHQAEDKPPVATEIVTSALAAQSPPPGRFGDVHANNPHIRFSDLNHSGYVRIEIEPKRLGAQFRALDLKSAQAAPSILKQVEHGAV
;
A
#
# COMPACT_ATOMS: atom_id res chain seq x y z
N MET A 1 1.79 20.03 -57.88
CA MET A 1 0.76 21.09 -58.00
C MET A 1 -0.37 20.47 -58.80
N GLN A 2 -1.60 20.43 -58.34
CA GLN A 2 -2.80 19.69 -58.79
C GLN A 2 -2.94 18.31 -58.12
N GLN A 3 -3.59 18.32 -56.93
CA GLN A 3 -4.53 17.33 -56.42
C GLN A 3 -4.96 17.71 -54.95
N PHE A 4 -5.56 18.88 -54.82
CA PHE A 4 -6.25 19.29 -53.58
C PHE A 4 -7.41 20.24 -53.91
N LEU A 5 -8.47 19.72 -54.57
CA LEU A 5 -9.69 20.48 -54.85
C LEU A 5 -10.84 19.56 -55.25
N TRP A 6 -11.28 18.65 -54.37
CA TRP A 6 -12.56 17.92 -54.54
C TRP A 6 -13.08 17.41 -53.18
N TYR A 7 -13.38 18.27 -52.23
CA TYR A 7 -14.24 17.93 -51.09
C TYR A 7 -14.84 19.20 -50.43
N ARG A 8 -15.44 20.07 -51.28
CA ARG A 8 -16.24 21.19 -50.81
C ARG A 8 -17.46 21.42 -51.69
N ARG A 9 -18.35 20.43 -51.82
CA ARG A 9 -19.71 20.64 -52.37
C ARG A 9 -20.56 19.39 -52.17
N ALA A 10 -21.01 19.14 -50.92
CA ALA A 10 -22.16 18.25 -50.63
C ALA A 10 -22.56 18.31 -49.16
N VAL A 11 -22.79 19.49 -48.59
CA VAL A 11 -23.55 19.65 -47.33
C VAL A 11 -24.26 21.02 -47.38
N LEU A 12 -25.24 21.13 -48.25
CA LEU A 12 -26.27 22.16 -48.19
C LEU A 12 -27.54 21.59 -48.83
N GLY A 13 -28.41 21.02 -48.04
CA GLY A 13 -29.70 20.55 -48.55
C GLY A 13 -30.34 19.51 -47.63
N ALA A 14 -30.62 19.80 -46.38
CA ALA A 14 -31.64 19.13 -45.57
C ALA A 14 -31.86 19.93 -44.24
N MET A 15 -32.34 21.14 -44.34
CA MET A 15 -32.99 21.82 -43.26
C MET A 15 -34.47 21.91 -43.60
N ALA A 16 -35.27 20.99 -43.11
CA ALA A 16 -36.73 21.24 -42.93
C ALA A 16 -37.28 20.24 -41.91
N ALA A 17 -37.86 20.80 -40.83
CA ALA A 17 -38.86 20.19 -40.00
C ALA A 17 -38.41 19.11 -39.02
N LEU A 18 -37.81 19.52 -37.91
CA LEU A 18 -37.98 18.82 -36.62
C LEU A 18 -38.51 19.83 -35.60
N GLY A 19 -39.76 19.68 -35.25
CA GLY A 19 -40.46 20.52 -34.28
C GLY A 19 -39.76 20.49 -32.93
N ALA A 20 -39.60 21.69 -32.32
CA ALA A 20 -39.13 21.86 -30.97
C ALA A 20 -40.10 21.21 -29.99
N ARG A 21 -39.76 19.97 -29.55
CA ARG A 21 -40.33 19.42 -28.33
C ARG A 21 -39.54 20.00 -27.15
N PRO A 22 -40.21 20.59 -26.15
CA PRO A 22 -39.50 20.98 -24.94
C PRO A 22 -38.96 19.71 -24.27
N LEU A 23 -37.62 19.62 -24.15
CA LEU A 23 -36.97 18.67 -23.26
C LEU A 23 -37.28 19.09 -21.81
N THR A 24 -38.48 18.76 -21.32
CA THR A 24 -38.68 18.54 -19.91
C THR A 24 -37.96 17.24 -19.57
N ALA A 25 -36.69 17.35 -19.22
CA ALA A 25 -36.00 16.29 -18.50
C ALA A 25 -36.74 16.14 -17.16
N LEU A 26 -37.73 15.27 -17.15
CA LEU A 26 -38.25 14.72 -15.91
C LEU A 26 -37.05 14.03 -15.27
N ALA A 27 -36.55 14.63 -14.17
CA ALA A 27 -35.64 13.96 -13.27
C ALA A 27 -36.41 12.70 -12.80
N GLU A 28 -36.08 11.55 -13.41
CA GLU A 28 -36.59 10.28 -12.92
C GLU A 28 -36.21 10.16 -11.45
N PRO A 29 -37.12 9.79 -10.55
CA PRO A 29 -36.78 9.59 -9.16
C PRO A 29 -35.65 8.58 -9.08
N PHE A 30 -34.66 8.86 -8.28
CA PHE A 30 -33.49 8.02 -7.99
C PHE A 30 -34.01 6.66 -7.48
N THR A 31 -34.20 5.71 -8.39
CA THR A 31 -34.66 4.39 -8.02
C THR A 31 -33.55 3.60 -7.34
N ALA A 32 -33.86 2.98 -6.20
CA ALA A 32 -33.03 2.37 -5.17
C ALA A 32 -32.09 1.20 -5.59
N GLN A 33 -31.48 1.21 -6.77
CA GLN A 33 -30.72 0.07 -7.29
C GLN A 33 -29.23 0.33 -7.62
N ALA A 34 -28.68 1.48 -7.25
CA ALA A 34 -27.24 1.72 -7.37
C ALA A 34 -26.73 2.26 -6.03
N ASP A 35 -25.96 1.45 -5.34
CA ASP A 35 -25.29 1.83 -4.10
C ASP A 35 -24.18 2.84 -4.41
N PRO A 36 -24.28 4.11 -3.98
CA PRO A 36 -23.21 5.07 -4.16
C PRO A 36 -21.95 4.70 -3.38
N PHE A 37 -22.05 3.80 -2.41
CA PHE A 37 -20.96 3.29 -1.59
C PHE A 37 -20.39 1.95 -2.10
N ALA A 38 -20.59 1.60 -3.38
CA ALA A 38 -20.19 0.32 -3.96
C ALA A 38 -18.67 0.00 -3.85
N LEU A 39 -17.81 1.01 -3.58
CA LEU A 39 -16.40 0.81 -3.28
C LEU A 39 -16.11 0.60 -1.79
N GLY A 40 -17.16 0.52 -0.97
CA GLY A 40 -17.08 0.27 0.46
C GLY A 40 -16.64 1.47 1.28
N VAL A 41 -16.33 1.20 2.54
CA VAL A 41 -15.80 2.15 3.52
C VAL A 41 -14.48 1.62 4.07
N ALA A 42 -13.65 2.52 4.61
CA ALA A 42 -12.38 2.13 5.21
C ALA A 42 -12.02 3.05 6.37
N SER A 43 -11.15 2.58 7.25
CA SER A 43 -10.48 3.40 8.23
C SER A 43 -8.97 3.17 8.20
N GLY A 44 -8.21 4.18 8.62
CA GLY A 44 -6.75 4.08 8.67
C GLY A 44 -6.10 5.14 9.54
N ALA A 45 -4.78 5.08 9.57
CA ALA A 45 -3.94 6.01 10.33
C ALA A 45 -4.45 6.27 11.76
N PRO A 46 -4.72 5.23 12.57
CA PRO A 46 -5.20 5.38 13.93
C PRO A 46 -4.17 6.16 14.76
N SER A 47 -4.67 6.98 15.68
CA SER A 47 -3.90 7.70 16.67
C SER A 47 -4.53 7.51 18.05
N ARG A 48 -3.89 8.03 19.10
CA ARG A 48 -4.41 8.00 20.47
C ARG A 48 -5.83 8.54 20.58
N ASP A 49 -6.15 9.57 19.81
CA ASP A 49 -7.39 10.32 19.94
C ASP A 49 -8.21 10.40 18.64
N GLY A 50 -7.86 9.59 17.63
CA GLY A 50 -8.56 9.65 16.35
C GLY A 50 -8.08 8.68 15.28
N PHE A 51 -8.62 8.85 14.10
CA PHE A 51 -8.35 8.03 12.91
C PHE A 51 -8.83 8.76 11.65
N VAL A 52 -8.54 8.19 10.50
CA VAL A 52 -9.11 8.62 9.22
C VAL A 52 -10.24 7.66 8.84
N LEU A 53 -11.39 8.20 8.44
CA LEU A 53 -12.45 7.46 7.78
C LEU A 53 -12.48 7.79 6.30
N TRP A 54 -12.74 6.80 5.48
CA TRP A 54 -12.73 6.92 4.03
C TRP A 54 -13.97 6.28 3.40
N THR A 55 -14.46 6.92 2.36
CA THR A 55 -15.34 6.34 1.35
C THR A 55 -15.13 7.06 0.03
N ARG A 56 -15.62 6.48 -1.07
CA ARG A 56 -15.67 7.13 -2.38
C ARG A 56 -17.02 6.86 -3.01
N LEU A 57 -17.72 7.95 -3.37
CA LEU A 57 -19.00 7.82 -4.05
C LEU A 57 -18.78 7.48 -5.54
N VAL A 58 -19.62 6.60 -6.06
CA VAL A 58 -19.62 6.21 -7.48
C VAL A 58 -21.01 6.38 -8.09
N GLY A 59 -21.03 6.67 -9.39
CA GLY A 59 -22.26 6.79 -10.15
C GLY A 59 -22.88 5.43 -10.49
N ARG A 60 -24.10 5.46 -10.96
CA ARG A 60 -24.87 4.28 -11.36
C ARG A 60 -24.43 3.80 -12.75
N GLY A 61 -23.74 2.66 -12.84
CA GLY A 61 -23.31 2.08 -14.10
C GLY A 61 -22.49 3.10 -14.92
N ALA A 62 -22.89 3.37 -16.16
CA ALA A 62 -22.27 4.37 -17.04
C ALA A 62 -22.68 5.82 -16.74
N ARG A 63 -23.56 6.09 -15.75
CA ARG A 63 -23.96 7.44 -15.40
C ARG A 63 -22.95 8.07 -14.46
N PRO A 64 -22.27 9.17 -14.84
CA PRO A 64 -21.39 9.88 -13.94
C PRO A 64 -22.17 10.46 -12.76
N LEU A 65 -21.50 10.66 -11.63
CA LEU A 65 -22.03 11.49 -10.54
C LEU A 65 -22.24 12.93 -11.00
N LEU A 66 -23.04 13.68 -10.24
CA LEU A 66 -23.26 15.10 -10.49
C LEU A 66 -21.92 15.85 -10.57
N ALA A 67 -21.83 16.83 -11.45
CA ALA A 67 -20.62 17.64 -11.65
C ALA A 67 -20.21 18.48 -10.42
N GLY A 68 -21.06 18.58 -9.41
CA GLY A 68 -20.80 19.36 -8.19
C GLY A 68 -20.34 18.49 -7.01
N ALA A 69 -19.83 19.13 -5.97
CA ALA A 69 -19.49 18.46 -4.73
C ALA A 69 -20.75 17.97 -4.00
N ILE A 70 -20.74 16.71 -3.58
CA ILE A 70 -21.88 16.01 -2.97
C ILE A 70 -21.74 16.07 -1.44
N PRO A 71 -22.77 16.50 -0.70
CA PRO A 71 -22.77 16.44 0.76
C PRO A 71 -22.84 14.97 1.22
N VAL A 72 -21.95 14.63 2.16
CA VAL A 72 -21.87 13.32 2.79
C VAL A 72 -21.91 13.51 4.30
N ARG A 73 -23.02 13.08 4.89
CA ARG A 73 -23.17 13.06 6.34
C ARG A 73 -22.48 11.83 6.93
N TYR A 74 -21.89 11.96 8.10
CA TYR A 74 -21.26 10.84 8.80
C TYR A 74 -21.73 10.74 10.24
N GLU A 75 -21.68 9.52 10.77
CA GLU A 75 -21.93 9.21 12.17
C GLU A 75 -20.85 8.26 12.67
N VAL A 76 -20.37 8.50 13.91
CA VAL A 76 -19.44 7.65 14.63
C VAL A 76 -20.02 7.35 16.01
N ALA A 77 -20.09 6.09 16.38
CA ALA A 77 -20.63 5.61 17.65
C ALA A 77 -19.67 4.65 18.35
N GLU A 78 -19.81 4.49 19.66
CA GLU A 78 -19.09 3.47 20.44
C GLU A 78 -19.77 2.10 20.40
N ASP A 79 -21.01 2.00 19.87
CA ASP A 79 -21.75 0.76 19.67
C ASP A 79 -22.19 0.58 18.20
N GLU A 80 -22.35 -0.67 17.76
CA GLU A 80 -22.74 -1.02 16.40
C GLU A 80 -24.17 -0.59 16.04
N GLY A 81 -25.03 -0.48 17.04
CA GLY A 81 -26.42 -0.03 16.90
C GLY A 81 -26.58 1.48 16.77
N PHE A 82 -25.51 2.27 16.93
CA PHE A 82 -25.52 3.73 16.92
C PHE A 82 -26.45 4.37 17.97
N HIS A 83 -26.52 3.78 19.17
CA HIS A 83 -27.23 4.36 20.32
C HIS A 83 -26.34 5.39 21.05
N ASP A 84 -25.03 5.17 21.09
CA ASP A 84 -24.03 6.08 21.68
C ASP A 84 -23.20 6.77 20.59
N ILE A 85 -23.81 7.75 19.92
CA ILE A 85 -23.15 8.53 18.86
C ILE A 85 -22.22 9.57 19.47
N VAL A 86 -20.94 9.46 19.24
CA VAL A 86 -19.90 10.35 19.78
C VAL A 86 -19.48 11.45 18.81
N ARG A 87 -19.72 11.29 17.51
CA ARG A 87 -19.45 12.32 16.49
C ARG A 87 -20.45 12.22 15.33
N THR A 88 -20.90 13.37 14.88
CA THR A 88 -21.66 13.50 13.63
C THR A 88 -21.18 14.75 12.89
N GLY A 89 -21.45 14.82 11.60
CA GLY A 89 -21.17 16.00 10.80
C GLY A 89 -21.42 15.78 9.32
N GLU A 90 -21.01 16.73 8.52
CA GLU A 90 -21.11 16.70 7.08
C GLU A 90 -19.78 17.11 6.45
N VAL A 91 -19.39 16.42 5.40
CA VAL A 91 -18.25 16.72 4.54
C VAL A 91 -18.70 16.75 3.09
N ARG A 92 -17.88 17.31 2.22
CA ARG A 92 -18.20 17.39 0.78
C ARG A 92 -17.29 16.45 0.00
N ALA A 93 -17.89 15.54 -0.78
CA ALA A 93 -17.19 14.71 -1.75
C ALA A 93 -17.01 15.50 -3.05
N ASP A 94 -15.77 15.93 -3.32
CA ASP A 94 -15.43 16.81 -4.44
C ASP A 94 -15.18 15.99 -5.72
N PRO A 95 -15.74 16.37 -6.90
CA PRO A 95 -15.46 15.69 -8.17
C PRO A 95 -13.97 15.75 -8.57
N GLN A 96 -13.23 16.79 -8.17
CA GLN A 96 -11.79 16.89 -8.44
C GLN A 96 -10.98 15.79 -7.71
N ALA A 97 -11.49 15.32 -6.57
CA ALA A 97 -10.96 14.18 -5.83
C ALA A 97 -11.74 12.88 -6.09
N ALA A 98 -12.32 12.72 -7.29
CA ALA A 98 -13.12 11.56 -7.67
C ALA A 98 -14.26 11.24 -6.69
N HIS A 99 -14.82 12.25 -6.03
CA HIS A 99 -15.82 12.14 -4.96
C HIS A 99 -15.37 11.27 -3.77
N SER A 100 -14.08 11.19 -3.49
CA SER A 100 -13.57 10.57 -2.28
C SER A 100 -13.76 11.47 -1.06
N VAL A 101 -13.93 10.83 0.08
CA VAL A 101 -14.01 11.46 1.40
C VAL A 101 -12.86 10.97 2.24
N HIS A 102 -12.11 11.90 2.83
CA HIS A 102 -11.09 11.64 3.84
C HIS A 102 -11.45 12.46 5.07
N LEU A 103 -12.06 11.82 6.04
CA LEU A 103 -12.48 12.46 7.29
C LEU A 103 -11.45 12.16 8.37
N GLU A 104 -10.61 13.14 8.69
CA GLU A 104 -9.68 13.04 9.82
C GLU A 104 -10.38 13.48 11.11
N LEU A 105 -10.56 12.54 12.03
CA LEU A 105 -11.17 12.76 13.34
C LEU A 105 -10.11 12.83 14.42
N ALA A 106 -10.35 13.67 15.41
CA ALA A 106 -9.54 13.81 16.62
C ALA A 106 -10.42 14.12 17.84
N GLY A 107 -9.83 14.06 19.06
CA GLY A 107 -10.53 14.34 20.30
C GLY A 107 -11.50 13.23 20.73
N LEU A 108 -11.27 12.00 20.29
CA LEU A 108 -11.95 10.79 20.77
C LEU A 108 -11.21 10.20 21.96
N ARG A 109 -11.88 9.34 22.73
CA ARG A 109 -11.25 8.62 23.84
C ARG A 109 -10.25 7.58 23.32
N SER A 110 -9.09 7.45 23.96
CA SER A 110 -8.06 6.48 23.60
C SER A 110 -8.48 5.04 23.93
N GLY A 111 -8.00 4.08 23.11
CA GLY A 111 -8.20 2.66 23.31
C GLY A 111 -9.66 2.20 23.20
N ARG A 112 -10.47 2.90 22.42
CA ARG A 112 -11.90 2.59 22.25
C ARG A 112 -12.20 2.07 20.83
N PRO A 113 -12.98 1.01 20.71
CA PRO A 113 -13.59 0.63 19.45
C PRO A 113 -14.65 1.67 19.05
N HIS A 114 -14.80 1.89 17.76
CA HIS A 114 -15.81 2.76 17.18
C HIS A 114 -16.42 2.12 15.95
N HIS A 115 -17.71 2.42 15.72
CA HIS A 115 -18.45 2.08 14.53
C HIS A 115 -18.76 3.36 13.76
N TYR A 116 -18.76 3.30 12.44
CA TYR A 116 -18.99 4.49 11.60
C TYR A 116 -19.80 4.14 10.36
N ARG A 117 -20.55 5.13 9.86
CA ARG A 117 -21.29 5.03 8.60
C ARG A 117 -21.41 6.41 7.94
N PHE A 118 -21.66 6.37 6.64
CA PHE A 118 -21.87 7.55 5.82
C PHE A 118 -23.27 7.53 5.20
N HIS A 119 -23.80 8.73 4.93
CA HIS A 119 -25.10 8.91 4.28
C HIS A 119 -24.93 9.91 3.13
N ALA A 120 -25.29 9.52 1.93
CA ALA A 120 -25.27 10.37 0.73
C ALA A 120 -26.27 9.88 -0.30
N LEU A 121 -26.85 10.78 -1.09
CA LEU A 121 -27.71 10.46 -2.21
C LEU A 121 -28.91 9.54 -1.83
N GLY A 122 -29.42 9.66 -0.61
CA GLY A 122 -30.53 8.86 -0.09
C GLY A 122 -30.14 7.44 0.36
N ALA A 123 -28.86 7.07 0.31
CA ALA A 123 -28.34 5.78 0.75
C ALA A 123 -27.52 5.89 2.04
N THR A 124 -27.35 4.75 2.72
CA THR A 124 -26.47 4.58 3.89
C THR A 124 -25.40 3.55 3.55
N SER A 125 -24.15 3.83 3.85
CA SER A 125 -23.05 2.90 3.65
C SER A 125 -23.16 1.67 4.58
N PRO A 126 -22.42 0.59 4.29
CA PRO A 126 -22.14 -0.43 5.30
C PRO A 126 -21.54 0.20 6.56
N VAL A 127 -21.82 -0.42 7.73
CA VAL A 127 -21.20 -0.01 9.00
C VAL A 127 -19.76 -0.47 9.03
N GLY A 128 -18.81 0.47 9.19
CA GLY A 128 -17.41 0.18 9.39
C GLY A 128 -17.06 0.11 10.88
N ARG A 129 -15.98 -0.61 11.21
CA ARG A 129 -15.39 -0.70 12.56
C ARG A 129 -13.96 -0.17 12.54
N THR A 130 -13.57 0.55 13.57
CA THR A 130 -12.21 1.05 13.77
C THR A 130 -11.91 1.19 15.26
N ALA A 131 -10.72 1.62 15.63
CA ALA A 131 -10.38 1.90 17.02
C ALA A 131 -9.35 3.03 17.12
N THR A 132 -9.38 3.76 18.22
CA THR A 132 -8.27 4.62 18.65
C THR A 132 -7.17 3.79 19.31
N VAL A 133 -5.93 4.23 19.19
CA VAL A 133 -4.78 3.56 19.83
C VAL A 133 -4.88 3.72 21.35
N PRO A 134 -4.66 2.65 22.14
CA PRO A 134 -4.66 2.74 23.60
C PRO A 134 -3.42 3.49 24.12
N ASP A 135 -3.55 4.18 25.24
CA ASP A 135 -2.41 4.83 25.93
C ASP A 135 -1.44 3.80 26.47
N GLN A 136 -1.99 2.76 27.12
CA GLN A 136 -1.27 1.59 27.60
C GLN A 136 -1.71 0.40 26.75
N ALA A 137 -0.77 -0.26 26.11
CA ALA A 137 -1.03 -1.42 25.29
C ALA A 137 -0.30 -2.65 25.84
N ASP A 138 -1.05 -3.69 26.16
CA ASP A 138 -0.49 -4.98 26.55
C ASP A 138 -0.17 -5.86 25.36
N ARG A 139 -0.74 -5.51 24.20
CA ARG A 139 -0.63 -6.29 22.97
C ARG A 139 -0.89 -5.45 21.73
N LEU A 140 -0.25 -5.84 20.63
CA LEU A 140 -0.60 -5.45 19.26
C LEU A 140 -0.66 -6.69 18.38
N ARG A 141 -1.80 -6.94 17.73
CA ARG A 141 -1.97 -7.96 16.69
C ARG A 141 -2.00 -7.26 15.34
N LEU A 142 -1.05 -7.54 14.49
CA LEU A 142 -1.04 -6.99 13.13
C LEU A 142 -0.98 -8.09 12.07
N ALA A 143 -1.56 -7.81 10.91
CA ALA A 143 -1.38 -8.59 9.69
C ALA A 143 -0.51 -7.79 8.72
N LEU A 144 0.63 -8.37 8.33
CA LEU A 144 1.54 -7.81 7.33
C LEU A 144 1.22 -8.40 5.96
N THR A 145 0.98 -7.54 4.99
CA THR A 145 0.59 -7.94 3.62
C THR A 145 1.22 -7.03 2.57
N SER A 146 1.40 -7.57 1.34
CA SER A 146 1.85 -6.84 0.15
C SER A 146 1.42 -7.58 -1.13
N CYS A 147 1.64 -6.98 -2.29
CA CYS A 147 1.66 -7.66 -3.59
C CYS A 147 0.37 -8.43 -3.91
N GLN A 148 -0.74 -7.70 -4.05
CA GLN A 148 -2.05 -8.30 -4.33
C GLN A 148 -2.47 -8.10 -5.79
N HIS A 149 -1.90 -8.89 -6.72
CA HIS A 149 -2.22 -8.78 -8.14
C HIS A 149 -3.63 -9.28 -8.44
N TRP A 150 -4.46 -8.43 -9.06
CA TRP A 150 -5.86 -8.73 -9.34
C TRP A 150 -6.07 -10.01 -10.16
N GLU A 151 -5.28 -10.19 -11.21
CA GLU A 151 -5.47 -11.29 -12.15
C GLU A 151 -4.94 -12.63 -11.65
N LEU A 152 -3.90 -12.61 -10.77
CA LEU A 152 -3.13 -13.82 -10.45
C LEU A 152 -3.63 -14.58 -9.23
N GLY A 153 -4.56 -14.01 -8.46
CA GLY A 153 -5.10 -14.70 -7.29
C GLY A 153 -6.36 -14.05 -6.74
N TRP A 154 -7.16 -14.86 -6.03
CA TRP A 154 -8.27 -14.39 -5.23
C TRP A 154 -7.79 -13.83 -3.89
N PHE A 155 -8.49 -12.82 -3.36
CA PHE A 155 -8.10 -12.16 -2.10
C PHE A 155 -8.65 -12.87 -0.83
N GLY A 156 -8.80 -14.19 -0.90
CA GLY A 156 -9.32 -15.01 0.22
C GLY A 156 -8.50 -14.92 1.51
N ALA A 157 -7.23 -14.50 1.44
CA ALA A 157 -6.36 -14.28 2.58
C ALA A 157 -6.94 -13.27 3.59
N TYR A 158 -7.70 -12.27 3.14
CA TYR A 158 -8.34 -11.30 4.03
C TYR A 158 -9.38 -11.93 4.96
N ARG A 159 -10.08 -12.98 4.52
CA ARG A 159 -10.97 -13.73 5.40
C ARG A 159 -10.23 -14.38 6.57
N ASP A 160 -9.07 -14.99 6.29
CA ASP A 160 -8.25 -15.60 7.34
C ASP A 160 -7.60 -14.53 8.25
N MET A 161 -7.17 -13.40 7.68
CA MET A 161 -6.68 -12.27 8.49
C MET A 161 -7.73 -11.84 9.51
N LEU A 162 -8.98 -11.63 9.07
CA LEU A 162 -10.08 -11.19 9.91
C LEU A 162 -10.48 -12.23 10.99
N ALA A 163 -10.32 -13.53 10.71
CA ALA A 163 -10.53 -14.57 11.71
C ALA A 163 -9.52 -14.50 12.86
N GLY A 164 -8.37 -13.86 12.65
CA GLY A 164 -7.37 -13.59 13.69
C GLY A 164 -7.64 -12.34 14.50
N ASP A 165 -8.71 -11.61 14.23
CA ASP A 165 -9.11 -10.35 14.87
C ASP A 165 -7.92 -9.38 15.05
N PRO A 166 -7.24 -8.95 13.97
CA PRO A 166 -6.11 -8.04 14.06
C PRO A 166 -6.55 -6.64 14.50
N ASP A 167 -5.69 -5.99 15.26
CA ASP A 167 -5.87 -4.59 15.65
C ASP A 167 -5.49 -3.65 14.49
N LEU A 168 -4.65 -4.12 13.54
CA LEU A 168 -4.09 -3.33 12.47
C LEU A 168 -3.73 -4.21 11.25
N ILE A 169 -4.01 -3.74 10.04
CA ILE A 169 -3.42 -4.28 8.81
C ILE A 169 -2.34 -3.32 8.33
N VAL A 170 -1.12 -3.84 8.15
CA VAL A 170 0.03 -3.12 7.60
C VAL A 170 0.27 -3.61 6.18
N GLN A 171 0.02 -2.74 5.19
CA GLN A 171 0.21 -3.04 3.79
C GLN A 171 1.44 -2.27 3.27
N VAL A 172 2.43 -3.00 2.79
CA VAL A 172 3.76 -2.45 2.48
C VAL A 172 4.04 -2.35 0.98
N GLY A 173 3.01 -2.10 0.19
CA GLY A 173 3.14 -1.81 -1.24
C GLY A 173 2.50 -2.84 -2.15
N ASP A 174 2.39 -2.48 -3.43
CA ASP A 174 1.71 -3.28 -4.46
C ASP A 174 0.25 -3.59 -4.12
N TYR A 175 -0.45 -2.55 -3.64
CA TYR A 175 -1.88 -2.63 -3.42
C TYR A 175 -2.64 -2.79 -4.74
N ILE A 176 -2.16 -2.16 -5.81
CA ILE A 176 -2.58 -2.43 -7.19
C ILE A 176 -1.39 -2.86 -8.03
N TYR A 177 -1.67 -3.42 -9.20
CA TYR A 177 -0.70 -3.63 -10.27
C TYR A 177 -1.18 -2.89 -11.50
N GLU A 178 -0.29 -2.11 -12.13
CA GLU A 178 -0.56 -1.40 -13.37
C GLU A 178 -0.57 -2.35 -14.56
N THR A 179 0.34 -3.34 -14.56
CA THR A 179 0.57 -4.25 -15.69
C THR A 179 -0.15 -5.59 -15.53
N SER A 180 -0.46 -6.20 -16.65
CA SER A 180 -0.93 -7.58 -16.77
C SER A 180 0.22 -8.51 -17.17
N TYR A 181 0.20 -9.74 -16.69
CA TYR A 181 1.16 -10.78 -17.05
C TYR A 181 0.46 -11.82 -17.93
N PRO A 182 0.47 -11.66 -19.29
CA PRO A 182 -0.32 -12.47 -20.20
C PRO A 182 0.07 -13.97 -20.19
N ASP A 183 1.32 -14.28 -19.88
CA ASP A 183 1.84 -15.64 -19.85
C ASP A 183 1.57 -16.38 -18.52
N GLN A 184 0.89 -15.73 -17.57
CA GLN A 184 0.59 -16.27 -16.26
C GLN A 184 -0.87 -16.77 -16.20
N PRO A 185 -1.15 -17.88 -15.48
CA PRO A 185 -2.52 -18.33 -15.24
C PRO A 185 -3.32 -17.28 -14.46
N LYS A 186 -4.45 -16.86 -15.02
CA LYS A 186 -5.32 -15.84 -14.45
C LYS A 186 -6.56 -16.45 -13.81
N VAL A 187 -7.03 -15.86 -12.70
CA VAL A 187 -8.32 -16.19 -12.08
C VAL A 187 -9.42 -15.19 -12.45
N ARG A 188 -9.01 -14.00 -12.93
CA ARG A 188 -9.88 -12.90 -13.40
C ARG A 188 -9.05 -11.94 -14.27
N ASP A 189 -9.71 -11.02 -14.97
CA ASP A 189 -9.05 -10.05 -15.84
C ASP A 189 -9.19 -8.62 -15.32
N PHE A 190 -8.26 -7.74 -15.69
CA PHE A 190 -8.39 -6.31 -15.42
C PHE A 190 -9.54 -5.67 -16.22
N GLY A 191 -9.86 -6.19 -17.38
CA GLY A 191 -10.88 -5.63 -18.26
C GLY A 191 -10.54 -4.25 -18.84
N ALA A 192 -9.32 -3.76 -18.64
CA ALA A 192 -8.86 -2.44 -19.05
C ALA A 192 -7.32 -2.48 -19.32
N PRO A 193 -6.80 -1.59 -20.16
CA PRO A 193 -5.37 -1.50 -20.40
C PRO A 193 -4.59 -1.01 -19.17
N GLU A 194 -3.26 -1.04 -19.27
CA GLU A 194 -2.36 -0.47 -18.28
C GLU A 194 -2.65 1.03 -18.09
N PRO A 195 -2.82 1.51 -16.84
CA PRO A 195 -3.08 2.90 -16.54
C PRO A 195 -1.86 3.78 -16.85
N ARG A 196 -2.07 4.90 -17.50
CA ARG A 196 -1.04 5.88 -17.86
C ARG A 196 -1.39 7.30 -17.43
N ASP A 197 -2.62 7.52 -17.04
CA ASP A 197 -3.19 8.80 -16.60
C ASP A 197 -4.06 8.64 -15.35
N LEU A 198 -4.57 9.74 -14.85
CA LEU A 198 -5.36 9.77 -13.61
C LEU A 198 -6.62 8.90 -13.68
N ASP A 199 -7.33 8.94 -14.79
CA ASP A 199 -8.59 8.18 -14.94
C ASP A 199 -8.31 6.67 -15.03
N GLY A 200 -7.24 6.27 -15.70
CA GLY A 200 -6.78 4.89 -15.74
C GLY A 200 -6.41 4.35 -14.36
N TYR A 201 -5.63 5.11 -13.57
CA TYR A 201 -5.30 4.72 -12.19
C TYR A 201 -6.53 4.70 -11.28
N ARG A 202 -7.44 5.69 -11.39
CA ARG A 202 -8.72 5.70 -10.65
C ARG A 202 -9.56 4.46 -10.95
N ALA A 203 -9.64 4.07 -12.22
CA ALA A 203 -10.36 2.87 -12.65
C ALA A 203 -9.71 1.61 -12.09
N ARG A 204 -8.37 1.53 -12.08
CA ARG A 204 -7.63 0.40 -11.53
C ARG A 204 -7.88 0.24 -10.03
N TYR A 205 -7.78 1.29 -9.23
CA TYR A 205 -8.11 1.25 -7.81
C TYR A 205 -9.58 0.89 -7.57
N ALA A 206 -10.51 1.47 -8.34
CA ALA A 206 -11.93 1.17 -8.22
C ALA A 206 -12.21 -0.33 -8.47
N LEU A 207 -11.54 -0.93 -9.46
CA LEU A 207 -11.64 -2.36 -9.72
C LEU A 207 -11.23 -3.20 -8.49
N TYR A 208 -10.07 -2.92 -7.90
CA TYR A 208 -9.61 -3.64 -6.70
C TYR A 208 -10.60 -3.50 -5.54
N ARG A 209 -11.17 -2.31 -5.36
CA ARG A 209 -12.15 -2.02 -4.32
C ARG A 209 -13.51 -2.72 -4.54
N THR A 210 -13.73 -3.40 -5.65
CA THR A 210 -14.92 -4.26 -5.85
C THR A 210 -14.78 -5.66 -5.23
N ASP A 211 -13.55 -6.08 -4.82
CA ASP A 211 -13.36 -7.39 -4.20
C ASP A 211 -14.02 -7.42 -2.80
N PRO A 212 -14.94 -8.37 -2.52
CA PRO A 212 -15.70 -8.39 -1.28
C PRO A 212 -14.85 -8.70 -0.05
N HIS A 213 -13.79 -9.50 -0.18
CA HIS A 213 -12.90 -9.80 0.95
C HIS A 213 -12.02 -8.60 1.32
N LEU A 214 -11.54 -7.86 0.31
CA LEU A 214 -10.80 -6.62 0.51
C LEU A 214 -11.68 -5.53 1.12
N GLN A 215 -12.93 -5.38 0.65
CA GLN A 215 -13.89 -4.45 1.25
C GLN A 215 -14.15 -4.78 2.72
N GLU A 216 -14.37 -6.05 3.03
CA GLU A 216 -14.62 -6.49 4.41
C GLU A 216 -13.42 -6.23 5.33
N ALA A 217 -12.18 -6.44 4.84
CA ALA A 217 -10.98 -6.13 5.59
C ALA A 217 -10.84 -4.63 5.88
N HIS A 218 -11.10 -3.78 4.87
CA HIS A 218 -11.10 -2.33 5.06
C HIS A 218 -12.21 -1.84 5.99
N ARG A 219 -13.37 -2.46 5.94
CA ARG A 219 -14.52 -2.11 6.76
C ARG A 219 -14.30 -2.42 8.24
N ARG A 220 -13.56 -3.51 8.57
CA ARG A 220 -13.46 -4.04 9.93
C ARG A 220 -12.21 -3.67 10.69
N VAL A 221 -11.12 -3.33 10.01
CA VAL A 221 -9.81 -3.12 10.62
C VAL A 221 -9.20 -1.83 10.10
N PRO A 222 -8.59 -0.98 10.94
CA PRO A 222 -7.83 0.17 10.46
C PRO A 222 -6.54 -0.27 9.74
N TRP A 223 -6.17 0.49 8.69
CA TRP A 223 -5.01 0.21 7.86
C TRP A 223 -3.90 1.23 8.04
N LEU A 224 -2.67 0.73 7.99
CA LEU A 224 -1.47 1.53 7.69
C LEU A 224 -0.93 1.06 6.34
N VAL A 225 -0.79 2.00 5.42
CA VAL A 225 -0.39 1.70 4.05
C VAL A 225 0.83 2.51 3.64
N THR A 226 1.71 1.92 2.86
CA THR A 226 2.70 2.59 2.05
C THR A 226 2.62 2.03 0.65
N TRP A 227 3.18 2.73 -0.33
CA TRP A 227 3.31 2.19 -1.68
C TRP A 227 4.63 1.46 -1.88
N ASP A 228 4.68 0.69 -2.98
CA ASP A 228 5.92 0.29 -3.62
C ASP A 228 5.90 0.76 -5.09
N ASP A 229 6.37 -0.01 -6.04
CA ASP A 229 6.50 0.45 -7.43
C ASP A 229 5.23 0.29 -8.25
N HIS A 230 4.48 -0.79 -8.08
CA HIS A 230 3.30 -1.09 -8.91
C HIS A 230 2.12 -0.13 -8.70
N GLU A 231 2.13 0.69 -7.67
CA GLU A 231 1.19 1.81 -7.57
C GLU A 231 1.42 2.87 -8.67
N VAL A 232 2.61 2.87 -9.30
CA VAL A 232 3.00 3.78 -10.39
C VAL A 232 3.46 3.02 -11.62
N LEU A 233 4.64 2.38 -11.54
CA LEU A 233 5.27 1.62 -12.61
C LEU A 233 6.38 0.74 -12.06
N ASN A 234 6.36 -0.54 -12.39
CA ASN A 234 7.33 -1.54 -11.95
C ASN A 234 8.77 -1.02 -11.95
N ASP A 235 9.49 -1.24 -10.84
CA ASP A 235 10.89 -0.88 -10.60
C ASP A 235 11.21 0.63 -10.63
N TYR A 236 10.24 1.55 -10.64
CA TYR A 236 10.58 2.98 -10.70
C TYR A 236 11.40 3.45 -9.48
N ALA A 237 12.31 4.39 -9.74
CA ALA A 237 13.16 4.99 -8.72
C ALA A 237 13.17 6.52 -8.88
N ALA A 238 12.46 7.23 -8.01
CA ALA A 238 12.23 8.67 -8.12
C ALA A 238 11.63 9.07 -9.49
N LEU A 239 12.44 9.52 -10.43
CA LEU A 239 12.04 9.84 -11.80
C LEU A 239 12.65 8.91 -12.85
N ALA A 240 13.52 7.99 -12.44
CA ALA A 240 13.97 6.91 -13.31
C ALA A 240 12.87 5.85 -13.47
N ASN A 241 12.67 5.32 -14.65
CA ASN A 241 11.60 4.40 -14.97
C ASN A 241 12.02 3.36 -16.03
N ARG A 242 11.35 2.22 -16.06
CA ARG A 242 11.68 1.12 -16.96
C ARG A 242 11.40 1.41 -18.44
N GLU A 243 10.52 2.35 -18.75
CA GLU A 243 10.16 2.72 -20.12
C GLU A 243 11.16 3.75 -20.72
N GLY A 244 12.08 4.30 -19.90
CA GLY A 244 13.01 5.35 -20.32
C GLY A 244 12.31 6.66 -20.68
N LEU A 245 11.12 6.91 -20.14
CA LEU A 245 10.40 8.16 -20.35
C LEU A 245 11.22 9.36 -19.83
N PRO A 246 11.17 10.49 -20.54
CA PRO A 246 11.72 11.74 -20.03
C PRO A 246 11.20 12.07 -18.63
N PRO A 247 12.03 12.66 -17.73
CA PRO A 247 11.67 12.92 -16.34
C PRO A 247 10.39 13.72 -16.13
N ASP A 248 10.08 14.69 -16.99
CA ASP A 248 8.85 15.50 -16.95
C ASP A 248 7.60 14.67 -17.32
N MET A 249 7.68 13.84 -18.33
CA MET A 249 6.59 12.94 -18.71
C MET A 249 6.31 11.90 -17.63
N PHE A 250 7.37 11.30 -17.08
CA PHE A 250 7.19 10.34 -15.99
C PHE A 250 6.70 11.00 -14.70
N ALA A 251 7.13 12.23 -14.39
CA ALA A 251 6.62 13.01 -13.27
C ALA A 251 5.11 13.24 -13.36
N ALA A 252 4.57 13.50 -14.55
CA ALA A 252 3.13 13.65 -14.77
C ALA A 252 2.38 12.32 -14.52
N ARG A 253 2.86 11.19 -15.05
CA ARG A 253 2.30 9.85 -14.78
C ARG A 253 2.34 9.53 -13.28
N ARG A 254 3.48 9.77 -12.62
CA ARG A 254 3.65 9.54 -11.19
C ARG A 254 2.70 10.39 -10.34
N ALA A 255 2.51 11.67 -10.69
CA ALA A 255 1.58 12.54 -9.99
C ALA A 255 0.12 12.06 -10.13
N ALA A 256 -0.28 11.58 -11.31
CA ALA A 256 -1.59 10.98 -11.54
C ALA A 256 -1.80 9.71 -10.70
N ALA A 257 -0.81 8.83 -10.66
CA ALA A 257 -0.82 7.61 -9.85
C ALA A 257 -0.92 7.93 -8.35
N TYR A 258 -0.13 8.87 -7.86
CA TYR A 258 -0.15 9.32 -6.47
C TYR A 258 -1.50 9.93 -6.08
N GLN A 259 -2.09 10.76 -6.95
CA GLN A 259 -3.41 11.30 -6.72
C GLN A 259 -4.46 10.19 -6.61
N ALA A 260 -4.47 9.23 -7.51
CA ALA A 260 -5.38 8.09 -7.46
C ALA A 260 -5.17 7.24 -6.19
N TYR A 261 -3.91 7.03 -5.76
CA TYR A 261 -3.59 6.37 -4.49
C TYR A 261 -4.24 7.09 -3.30
N PHE A 262 -4.03 8.41 -3.20
CA PHE A 262 -4.66 9.22 -2.14
C PHE A 262 -6.18 9.09 -2.16
N GLU A 263 -6.79 9.22 -3.32
CA GLU A 263 -8.25 9.16 -3.46
C GLU A 263 -8.87 7.81 -3.05
N HIS A 264 -8.06 6.73 -2.91
CA HIS A 264 -8.55 5.39 -2.60
C HIS A 264 -8.04 4.79 -1.29
N MET A 265 -7.05 5.43 -0.63
CA MET A 265 -6.46 4.93 0.61
C MET A 265 -6.89 5.76 1.83
N PRO A 266 -7.13 5.12 2.99
CA PRO A 266 -7.53 5.82 4.22
C PRO A 266 -6.34 6.49 4.90
N ILE A 267 -5.73 7.48 4.24
CA ILE A 267 -4.55 8.22 4.71
C ILE A 267 -4.91 9.64 5.13
N ARG A 268 -4.11 10.23 6.02
CA ARG A 268 -4.36 11.58 6.54
C ARG A 268 -4.20 12.64 5.47
N PRO A 269 -5.17 13.53 5.25
CA PRO A 269 -5.05 14.66 4.33
C PRO A 269 -3.83 15.54 4.60
N SER A 270 -3.42 15.66 5.86
CA SER A 270 -2.24 16.43 6.27
C SER A 270 -0.92 15.95 5.65
N LEU A 271 -0.84 14.68 5.24
CA LEU A 271 0.32 14.09 4.54
C LEU A 271 0.34 14.44 3.05
N TRP A 272 -0.76 14.96 2.50
CA TRP A 272 -0.97 15.18 1.07
C TRP A 272 -0.98 16.67 0.67
N ARG A 273 -0.23 17.49 1.36
CA ARG A 273 -0.20 18.95 1.11
C ARG A 273 0.45 19.33 -0.22
N ALA A 274 1.32 18.49 -0.76
CA ALA A 274 1.98 18.68 -2.05
C ALA A 274 1.67 17.47 -2.96
N MET A 275 0.72 17.63 -3.88
CA MET A 275 0.23 16.55 -4.75
C MET A 275 1.33 15.84 -5.53
N ALA A 276 2.33 16.56 -6.02
CA ALA A 276 3.42 16.00 -6.83
C ALA A 276 4.51 15.30 -5.99
N SER A 277 4.56 15.55 -4.68
CA SER A 277 5.56 14.98 -3.76
C SER A 277 5.01 14.90 -2.34
N PRO A 278 4.01 14.03 -2.10
CA PRO A 278 3.41 13.88 -0.79
C PRO A 278 4.40 13.23 0.19
N ARG A 279 4.25 13.57 1.48
CA ARG A 279 5.05 12.96 2.53
C ARG A 279 4.33 11.73 3.11
N LEU A 280 4.46 10.57 2.45
CA LEU A 280 3.77 9.37 2.91
C LEU A 280 4.44 8.74 4.14
N TYR A 281 5.76 8.86 4.29
CA TYR A 281 6.47 8.33 5.45
C TYR A 281 6.05 9.03 6.75
N ARG A 282 5.78 8.23 7.77
CA ARG A 282 5.22 8.70 9.06
C ARG A 282 5.49 7.74 10.19
N GLY A 283 5.38 8.25 11.42
CA GLY A 283 5.38 7.45 12.65
C GLY A 283 3.96 7.20 13.13
N VAL A 284 3.73 6.01 13.66
CA VAL A 284 2.53 5.62 14.40
C VAL A 284 2.97 4.91 15.67
N ASP A 285 2.55 5.42 16.80
CA ASP A 285 2.89 4.84 18.11
C ASP A 285 1.71 4.03 18.62
N TRP A 286 1.95 2.78 18.98
CA TRP A 286 0.95 1.92 19.61
C TRP A 286 1.14 1.91 21.12
N GLY A 287 0.58 2.93 21.75
CA GLY A 287 0.77 3.20 23.17
C GLY A 287 2.25 3.30 23.56
N GLU A 288 2.58 2.77 24.71
CA GLU A 288 3.97 2.66 25.18
C GLU A 288 4.65 1.35 24.73
N LEU A 289 3.96 0.52 23.92
CA LEU A 289 4.45 -0.80 23.50
C LEU A 289 5.29 -0.76 22.23
N VAL A 290 4.80 -0.11 21.18
CA VAL A 290 5.41 -0.17 19.85
C VAL A 290 5.58 1.21 19.24
N SER A 291 6.78 1.47 18.70
CA SER A 291 7.05 2.56 17.76
C SER A 291 7.08 2.00 16.35
N LEU A 292 6.13 2.38 15.50
CA LEU A 292 6.07 1.94 14.12
C LEU A 292 6.37 3.13 13.19
N SER A 293 7.29 2.93 12.25
CA SER A 293 7.63 3.89 11.20
C SER A 293 7.29 3.29 9.83
N MET A 294 6.34 3.91 9.13
CA MET A 294 6.06 3.62 7.72
C MET A 294 7.06 4.38 6.87
N LEU A 295 7.76 3.70 5.97
CA LEU A 295 8.78 4.29 5.11
C LEU A 295 8.34 4.30 3.64
N ASP A 296 8.87 5.25 2.89
CA ASP A 296 8.71 5.37 1.45
C ASP A 296 10.06 5.06 0.78
N THR A 297 10.15 3.95 0.11
CA THR A 297 11.37 3.45 -0.52
C THR A 297 11.44 3.74 -2.01
N ARG A 298 10.46 4.43 -2.61
CA ARG A 298 10.39 4.66 -4.05
C ARG A 298 10.59 6.12 -4.46
N GLN A 299 9.87 7.03 -3.81
CA GLN A 299 9.74 8.42 -4.26
C GLN A 299 11.06 9.21 -4.23
N PHE A 300 11.91 8.93 -3.24
CA PHE A 300 13.07 9.77 -2.92
C PHE A 300 14.41 9.05 -3.09
N ARG A 301 14.41 7.80 -3.56
CA ARG A 301 15.64 7.03 -3.71
C ARG A 301 16.52 7.59 -4.83
N SER A 302 17.82 7.38 -4.74
CA SER A 302 18.75 7.59 -5.87
C SER A 302 18.34 6.69 -7.05
N SER A 303 18.66 7.11 -8.27
CA SER A 303 18.49 6.22 -9.44
C SER A 303 19.23 4.89 -9.23
N PRO A 304 18.85 3.79 -9.90
CA PRO A 304 19.53 2.51 -9.72
C PRO A 304 21.05 2.62 -9.96
N PRO A 305 21.87 1.90 -9.20
CA PRO A 305 23.32 1.95 -9.37
C PRO A 305 23.73 1.24 -10.66
N CYS A 306 24.83 1.67 -11.26
CA CYS A 306 25.41 1.09 -12.47
C CYS A 306 24.43 1.01 -13.67
N ALA A 307 23.45 1.90 -13.72
CA ALA A 307 22.44 2.03 -14.77
C ALA A 307 22.44 3.46 -15.33
N ALA A 308 21.81 3.65 -16.50
CA ALA A 308 21.59 5.01 -17.01
C ALA A 308 20.67 5.79 -16.04
N PRO A 309 20.92 7.07 -15.76
CA PRO A 309 20.21 7.82 -14.72
C PRO A 309 18.68 7.91 -14.87
N THR A 310 18.16 7.75 -16.09
CA THR A 310 16.72 7.81 -16.40
C THR A 310 16.06 6.43 -16.45
N VAL A 311 16.85 5.35 -16.36
CA VAL A 311 16.36 3.97 -16.51
C VAL A 311 16.37 3.27 -15.16
N ALA A 312 15.25 2.67 -14.81
CA ALA A 312 15.10 1.85 -13.61
C ALA A 312 14.58 0.45 -14.00
N HIS A 313 15.37 -0.55 -13.71
CA HIS A 313 15.04 -1.97 -13.81
C HIS A 313 15.67 -2.71 -12.65
N ASN A 314 14.99 -3.73 -12.17
CA ASN A 314 15.59 -4.67 -11.24
C ASN A 314 16.50 -5.64 -12.01
N VAL A 315 17.81 -5.38 -11.97
CA VAL A 315 18.82 -6.17 -12.66
C VAL A 315 19.80 -6.79 -11.67
N ARG A 316 20.41 -7.91 -12.10
CA ARG A 316 21.55 -8.45 -11.36
C ARG A 316 22.75 -7.55 -11.58
N LEU A 317 23.27 -7.03 -10.47
CA LEU A 317 24.54 -6.29 -10.44
C LEU A 317 25.66 -7.27 -10.18
N ASN A 318 26.76 -7.08 -10.88
CA ASN A 318 28.00 -7.81 -10.65
C ASN A 318 29.15 -6.80 -10.53
N HIS A 319 29.90 -6.83 -9.45
CA HIS A 319 31.02 -5.91 -9.15
C HIS A 319 30.64 -4.40 -9.23
N CYS A 320 29.40 -4.05 -8.91
CA CYS A 320 28.92 -2.66 -8.95
C CYS A 320 29.36 -1.89 -7.69
N THR A 321 30.45 -1.15 -7.76
CA THR A 321 30.96 -0.34 -6.64
C THR A 321 30.10 0.88 -6.34
N GLU A 322 29.33 1.37 -7.30
CA GLU A 322 28.45 2.53 -7.14
C GLU A 322 27.41 2.32 -6.02
N ARG A 323 26.94 1.10 -5.78
CA ARG A 323 25.98 0.78 -4.71
C ARG A 323 26.48 1.15 -3.29
N SER A 324 27.78 1.24 -3.12
CA SER A 324 28.44 1.56 -1.85
C SER A 324 28.84 3.03 -1.70
N ARG A 325 28.48 3.89 -2.65
CA ARG A 325 28.80 5.32 -2.55
C ARG A 325 28.03 5.97 -1.39
N PRO A 326 28.69 6.79 -0.54
CA PRO A 326 28.08 7.38 0.66
C PRO A 326 26.92 8.35 0.38
N ASP A 327 26.90 8.98 -0.80
CA ASP A 327 25.89 9.94 -1.22
C ASP A 327 24.58 9.29 -1.72
N ARG A 328 24.59 7.97 -1.93
CA ARG A 328 23.40 7.25 -2.36
C ARG A 328 22.44 7.00 -1.20
N THR A 329 21.15 7.09 -1.50
CA THR A 329 20.08 6.93 -0.53
C THR A 329 18.93 6.09 -1.07
N MET A 330 18.34 5.25 -0.22
CA MET A 330 17.07 4.57 -0.47
C MET A 330 15.87 5.45 -0.08
N LEU A 331 16.00 6.24 0.97
CA LEU A 331 14.90 6.98 1.60
C LEU A 331 14.89 8.47 1.26
N GLY A 332 15.95 8.98 0.67
CA GLY A 332 16.19 10.42 0.53
C GLY A 332 16.63 11.07 1.85
N GLN A 333 17.41 12.14 1.74
CA GLN A 333 18.04 12.80 2.90
C GLN A 333 17.02 13.27 3.96
N ALA A 334 15.89 13.81 3.54
CA ALA A 334 14.88 14.34 4.45
C ALA A 334 14.23 13.22 5.29
N GLN A 335 13.93 12.08 4.69
CA GLN A 335 13.36 10.92 5.37
C GLN A 335 14.41 10.24 6.26
N GLU A 336 15.64 10.07 5.79
CA GLU A 336 16.76 9.55 6.61
C GLU A 336 16.94 10.41 7.88
N ALA A 337 16.98 11.74 7.74
CA ALA A 337 17.09 12.65 8.87
C ALA A 337 15.90 12.61 9.83
N TRP A 338 14.68 12.46 9.29
CA TRP A 338 13.47 12.28 10.11
C TRP A 338 13.51 10.98 10.90
N LEU A 339 13.86 9.86 10.24
CA LEU A 339 13.96 8.55 10.87
C LEU A 339 15.04 8.53 11.96
N ALA A 340 16.21 9.13 11.67
CA ALA A 340 17.30 9.24 12.63
C ALA A 340 16.90 9.97 13.92
N ARG A 341 16.12 11.07 13.81
CA ARG A 341 15.60 11.78 14.99
C ARG A 341 14.59 10.94 15.75
N ARG A 342 13.72 10.21 15.05
CA ARG A 342 12.73 9.35 15.66
C ARG A 342 13.39 8.21 16.45
N LEU A 343 14.34 7.50 15.83
CA LEU A 343 15.10 6.42 16.46
C LEU A 343 15.93 6.93 17.67
N ALA A 344 16.55 8.12 17.57
CA ALA A 344 17.29 8.70 18.69
C ALA A 344 16.42 9.01 19.91
N ALA A 345 15.15 9.35 19.69
CA ALA A 345 14.19 9.65 20.75
C ALA A 345 13.44 8.41 21.26
N GLU A 346 13.67 7.22 20.69
CA GLU A 346 12.86 6.04 21.01
C GLU A 346 13.13 5.51 22.41
N ARG A 347 12.05 5.04 23.07
CA ARG A 347 12.10 4.49 24.43
C ARG A 347 11.22 3.24 24.60
N ARG A 348 10.39 2.92 23.60
CA ARG A 348 9.46 1.77 23.64
C ARG A 348 10.22 0.45 23.56
N PRO A 349 9.65 -0.63 24.08
CA PRO A 349 10.28 -1.96 24.00
C PRO A 349 10.42 -2.49 22.57
N TRP A 350 9.54 -2.08 21.65
CA TRP A 350 9.57 -2.57 20.25
C TRP A 350 9.64 -1.44 19.25
N THR A 351 10.55 -1.58 18.27
CA THR A 351 10.71 -0.67 17.13
C THR A 351 10.37 -1.40 15.83
N LEU A 352 9.40 -0.90 15.06
CA LEU A 352 9.01 -1.46 13.78
C LEU A 352 9.27 -0.48 12.64
N LEU A 353 9.92 -0.96 11.58
CA LEU A 353 10.10 -0.23 10.31
C LEU A 353 9.35 -1.00 9.22
N ALA A 354 8.27 -0.44 8.68
CA ALA A 354 7.49 -1.05 7.60
C ALA A 354 7.78 -0.35 6.26
N GLN A 355 8.16 -1.11 5.26
CA GLN A 355 8.62 -0.60 3.96
C GLN A 355 8.44 -1.65 2.84
N GLY A 356 8.48 -1.24 1.55
CA GLY A 356 8.17 -2.12 0.42
C GLY A 356 9.20 -3.22 0.21
N VAL A 357 10.47 -2.88 0.00
CA VAL A 357 11.49 -3.75 -0.62
C VAL A 357 12.29 -4.58 0.38
N PHE A 358 12.91 -5.66 -0.08
CA PHE A 358 13.76 -6.55 0.71
C PHE A 358 14.96 -5.82 1.30
N PHE A 359 15.21 -5.94 2.61
CA PHE A 359 16.21 -5.17 3.34
C PHE A 359 17.54 -5.89 3.55
N ALA A 360 17.52 -7.16 3.97
CA ALA A 360 18.74 -7.93 4.26
C ALA A 360 19.67 -8.03 3.05
N PRO A 361 20.97 -8.24 3.23
CA PRO A 361 21.83 -8.64 2.13
C PRO A 361 21.29 -9.93 1.47
N LEU A 362 21.34 -10.00 0.14
CA LEU A 362 20.95 -11.21 -0.59
C LEU A 362 21.97 -11.49 -1.70
N ALA A 363 23.01 -12.22 -1.34
CA ALA A 363 24.00 -12.70 -2.30
C ALA A 363 23.38 -13.80 -3.17
N LEU A 364 23.43 -13.62 -4.47
CA LEU A 364 22.90 -14.59 -5.45
C LEU A 364 23.92 -15.69 -5.81
N ASP A 365 25.17 -15.50 -5.38
CA ASP A 365 26.28 -16.43 -5.57
C ASP A 365 27.20 -16.45 -4.34
N GLY A 366 28.16 -17.38 -4.34
CA GLY A 366 29.08 -17.56 -3.21
C GLY A 366 30.11 -16.42 -3.05
N THR A 367 30.17 -15.46 -3.94
CA THR A 367 31.12 -14.32 -3.85
C THR A 367 30.54 -13.13 -3.08
N GLY A 368 29.22 -13.03 -2.99
CA GLY A 368 28.51 -11.88 -2.43
C GLY A 368 28.51 -10.63 -3.34
N ASP A 369 29.08 -10.72 -4.53
CA ASP A 369 29.18 -9.60 -5.47
C ASP A 369 27.96 -9.48 -6.39
N THR A 370 27.27 -10.60 -6.65
CA THR A 370 26.07 -10.62 -7.47
C THR A 370 24.83 -10.40 -6.60
N VAL A 371 24.13 -9.29 -6.81
CA VAL A 371 22.96 -8.86 -6.05
C VAL A 371 21.90 -8.24 -6.97
N TYR A 372 20.68 -8.03 -6.47
CA TYR A 372 19.65 -7.27 -7.20
C TYR A 372 19.76 -5.75 -6.94
N SER A 373 19.54 -4.95 -8.01
CA SER A 373 19.71 -3.49 -7.98
C SER A 373 18.57 -2.76 -7.28
N ASP A 374 17.37 -3.31 -7.28
CA ASP A 374 16.16 -2.64 -6.80
C ASP A 374 15.98 -2.73 -5.29
N GLN A 375 16.55 -3.75 -4.66
CA GLN A 375 16.51 -3.99 -3.23
C GLN A 375 17.54 -3.11 -2.49
N TRP A 376 17.59 -3.18 -1.16
CA TRP A 376 18.59 -2.44 -0.37
C TRP A 376 20.05 -2.79 -0.72
N ASP A 377 20.27 -3.91 -1.41
CA ASP A 377 21.57 -4.24 -1.96
C ASP A 377 22.07 -3.24 -3.01
N GLY A 378 21.18 -2.64 -3.77
CA GLY A 378 21.54 -1.51 -4.66
C GLY A 378 21.91 -0.23 -3.92
N TYR A 379 21.70 -0.17 -2.62
CA TYR A 379 21.89 1.01 -1.76
C TYR A 379 22.64 0.63 -0.48
N ALA A 380 23.71 -0.16 -0.63
CA ALA A 380 24.43 -0.77 0.49
C ALA A 380 24.92 0.24 1.53
N ALA A 381 25.41 1.42 1.10
CA ALA A 381 25.82 2.48 2.03
C ALA A 381 24.65 3.05 2.85
N ALA A 382 23.45 3.19 2.24
CA ALA A 382 22.27 3.64 2.96
C ALA A 382 21.79 2.57 3.96
N ARG A 383 21.84 1.28 3.59
CA ARG A 383 21.54 0.17 4.51
C ARG A 383 22.47 0.18 5.71
N SER A 384 23.78 0.32 5.49
CA SER A 384 24.78 0.39 6.57
C SER A 384 24.48 1.53 7.55
N ARG A 385 24.20 2.75 7.03
CA ARG A 385 23.82 3.89 7.88
C ARG A 385 22.58 3.63 8.73
N LEU A 386 21.61 2.92 8.18
CA LEU A 386 20.39 2.58 8.95
C LEU A 386 20.69 1.50 10.01
N LEU A 387 21.44 0.45 9.67
CA LEU A 387 21.88 -0.57 10.63
C LEU A 387 22.66 0.03 11.80
N ASP A 388 23.50 1.04 11.57
CA ASP A 388 24.22 1.76 12.63
C ASP A 388 23.28 2.50 13.58
N GLN A 389 22.15 2.97 13.08
CA GLN A 389 21.12 3.61 13.92
C GLN A 389 20.32 2.58 14.71
N LEU A 390 20.01 1.43 14.10
CA LEU A 390 19.28 0.34 14.74
C LEU A 390 20.11 -0.32 15.85
N GLY A 391 21.44 -0.36 15.72
CA GLY A 391 22.36 -0.88 16.73
C GLY A 391 22.56 0.04 17.95
N ARG A 392 21.86 1.17 18.07
CA ARG A 392 21.96 2.06 19.24
C ARG A 392 21.28 1.43 20.45
N PRO A 393 21.82 1.58 21.69
CA PRO A 393 21.30 0.93 22.89
C PRO A 393 19.85 1.29 23.25
N ASN A 394 19.36 2.44 22.78
CA ASN A 394 17.99 2.88 23.04
C ASN A 394 16.98 2.33 22.02
N VAL A 395 17.43 1.80 20.88
CA VAL A 395 16.59 1.17 19.84
C VAL A 395 16.57 -0.32 20.13
N ARG A 396 15.40 -0.85 20.50
CA ARG A 396 15.30 -2.21 21.02
C ARG A 396 14.36 -3.05 20.17
N ASN A 397 14.62 -4.36 20.16
CA ASN A 397 13.76 -5.39 19.57
C ASN A 397 13.21 -4.94 18.20
N THR A 398 14.12 -4.59 17.30
CA THR A 398 13.74 -3.99 16.02
C THR A 398 13.28 -5.05 15.04
N LEU A 399 12.12 -4.79 14.41
CA LEU A 399 11.61 -5.53 13.27
C LEU A 399 11.58 -4.64 12.04
N VAL A 400 12.11 -5.14 10.93
CA VAL A 400 11.89 -4.59 9.59
C VAL A 400 10.83 -5.45 8.91
N LEU A 401 9.74 -4.83 8.48
CA LEU A 401 8.60 -5.46 7.82
C LEU A 401 8.66 -5.10 6.34
N SER A 402 8.80 -6.11 5.48
CA SER A 402 9.10 -5.96 4.05
C SER A 402 8.16 -6.78 3.17
N GLY A 403 8.15 -6.49 1.85
CA GLY A 403 7.38 -7.19 0.81
C GLY A 403 8.17 -7.38 -0.48
N ASP A 404 7.54 -7.11 -1.64
CA ASP A 404 8.06 -7.03 -3.01
C ASP A 404 8.49 -8.38 -3.64
N VAL A 405 9.25 -9.21 -2.94
CA VAL A 405 9.93 -10.37 -3.54
C VAL A 405 9.06 -11.61 -3.69
N HIS A 406 7.75 -11.54 -3.41
CA HIS A 406 6.76 -12.60 -3.58
C HIS A 406 7.12 -13.95 -2.91
N SER A 407 7.78 -13.89 -1.76
CA SER A 407 8.25 -15.04 -1.00
C SER A 407 8.39 -14.66 0.46
N PHE A 408 8.35 -15.66 1.33
CA PHE A 408 8.48 -15.46 2.77
C PHE A 408 9.93 -15.56 3.23
N TRP A 409 10.35 -14.65 4.12
CA TRP A 409 11.69 -14.68 4.69
C TRP A 409 11.70 -14.25 6.16
N LEU A 410 12.64 -14.83 6.90
CA LEU A 410 13.03 -14.42 8.23
C LEU A 410 14.55 -14.24 8.24
N ASN A 411 15.01 -13.01 8.40
CA ASN A 411 16.42 -12.65 8.29
C ASN A 411 16.90 -12.00 9.57
N GLU A 412 18.12 -12.32 10.00
CA GLU A 412 18.85 -11.56 11.00
C GLU A 412 19.63 -10.44 10.32
N LEU A 413 19.56 -9.25 10.90
CA LEU A 413 20.22 -8.06 10.36
C LEU A 413 21.41 -7.68 11.22
N HIS A 414 22.62 -7.72 10.66
CA HIS A 414 23.87 -7.49 11.34
C HIS A 414 24.54 -6.21 10.83
N GLN A 415 25.22 -5.45 11.70
CA GLN A 415 26.07 -4.33 11.30
C GLN A 415 27.36 -4.83 10.59
N ALA A 416 27.86 -5.99 10.99
CA ALA A 416 28.95 -6.72 10.38
C ALA A 416 28.74 -8.23 10.66
N GLU A 417 29.33 -9.09 9.84
CA GLU A 417 29.16 -10.55 9.91
C GLU A 417 29.48 -11.16 11.29
N ASP A 418 30.50 -10.60 11.95
CA ASP A 418 31.00 -11.07 13.25
C ASP A 418 30.25 -10.46 14.46
N LYS A 419 29.27 -9.57 14.21
CA LYS A 419 28.50 -8.93 15.28
C LYS A 419 27.13 -9.62 15.48
N PRO A 420 26.58 -9.55 16.72
CA PRO A 420 25.21 -10.01 16.93
C PRO A 420 24.20 -9.22 16.08
N PRO A 421 23.03 -9.80 15.78
CA PRO A 421 21.99 -9.11 15.04
C PRO A 421 21.46 -7.91 15.83
N VAL A 422 21.23 -6.79 15.12
CA VAL A 422 20.64 -5.56 15.66
C VAL A 422 19.16 -5.43 15.35
N ALA A 423 18.66 -6.25 14.42
CA ALA A 423 17.25 -6.30 14.04
C ALA A 423 16.92 -7.65 13.40
N THR A 424 15.62 -7.92 13.28
CA THR A 424 15.07 -9.04 12.52
C THR A 424 14.23 -8.49 11.38
N GLU A 425 14.39 -9.01 10.17
CA GLU A 425 13.50 -8.73 9.06
C GLU A 425 12.48 -9.87 8.89
N ILE A 426 11.21 -9.50 8.74
CA ILE A 426 10.12 -10.36 8.35
C ILE A 426 9.61 -9.89 6.99
N VAL A 427 9.81 -10.70 5.96
CA VAL A 427 9.31 -10.44 4.62
C VAL A 427 8.03 -11.25 4.40
N THR A 428 6.95 -10.55 4.05
CA THR A 428 5.71 -11.22 3.64
C THR A 428 5.80 -11.64 2.17
N SER A 429 5.21 -12.78 1.86
CA SER A 429 5.00 -13.16 0.46
C SER A 429 3.90 -12.30 -0.17
N ALA A 430 3.73 -12.45 -1.49
CA ALA A 430 2.61 -11.85 -2.19
C ALA A 430 1.27 -12.39 -1.64
N LEU A 431 0.32 -11.49 -1.37
CA LEU A 431 -1.02 -11.91 -0.98
C LEU A 431 -1.73 -12.62 -2.14
N ALA A 432 -1.53 -12.15 -3.37
CA ALA A 432 -2.18 -12.67 -4.56
C ALA A 432 -1.33 -12.41 -5.82
N ALA A 433 -0.07 -12.86 -5.82
CA ALA A 433 0.79 -12.89 -7.00
C ALA A 433 1.62 -14.17 -6.98
N GLN A 434 2.20 -14.52 -8.11
CA GLN A 434 2.99 -15.74 -8.21
C GLN A 434 4.32 -15.62 -7.47
N SER A 435 4.73 -16.73 -6.90
CA SER A 435 6.06 -16.89 -6.33
C SER A 435 7.15 -16.71 -7.39
N PRO A 436 8.38 -16.34 -6.99
CA PRO A 436 9.48 -16.18 -7.93
C PRO A 436 9.80 -17.50 -8.64
N PRO A 437 10.29 -17.45 -9.90
CA PRO A 437 10.66 -18.67 -10.61
C PRO A 437 11.79 -19.41 -9.89
N PRO A 438 11.84 -20.75 -10.00
CA PRO A 438 12.90 -21.56 -9.41
C PRO A 438 14.29 -21.05 -9.78
N GLY A 439 15.20 -21.03 -8.81
CA GLY A 439 16.60 -20.58 -9.00
C GLY A 439 16.79 -19.06 -9.13
N ARG A 440 15.74 -18.25 -9.01
CA ARG A 440 15.88 -16.77 -9.06
C ARG A 440 16.91 -16.25 -8.06
N PHE A 441 16.93 -16.77 -6.86
CA PHE A 441 17.79 -16.29 -5.77
C PHE A 441 19.03 -17.17 -5.52
N GLY A 442 19.33 -18.11 -6.42
CA GLY A 442 20.46 -19.03 -6.26
C GLY A 442 20.29 -20.01 -5.09
N ASP A 443 21.40 -20.47 -4.51
CA ASP A 443 21.37 -21.22 -3.26
C ASP A 443 21.32 -20.27 -2.07
N VAL A 444 20.06 -19.94 -1.68
CA VAL A 444 19.79 -18.92 -0.67
C VAL A 444 20.55 -19.15 0.63
N HIS A 445 20.45 -20.35 1.19
CA HIS A 445 20.98 -20.64 2.52
C HIS A 445 22.50 -20.82 2.54
N ALA A 446 23.07 -21.40 1.47
CA ALA A 446 24.52 -21.57 1.37
C ALA A 446 25.24 -20.21 1.25
N ASN A 447 24.63 -19.26 0.52
CA ASN A 447 25.24 -17.95 0.27
C ASN A 447 24.92 -16.90 1.34
N ASN A 448 23.90 -17.15 2.19
CA ASN A 448 23.34 -16.13 3.11
C ASN A 448 23.05 -16.73 4.49
N PRO A 449 24.04 -16.94 5.36
CA PRO A 449 23.87 -17.62 6.65
C PRO A 449 22.98 -16.89 7.66
N HIS A 450 22.73 -15.60 7.47
CA HIS A 450 21.82 -14.78 8.28
C HIS A 450 20.33 -15.02 7.95
N ILE A 451 20.02 -15.73 6.86
CA ILE A 451 18.65 -16.12 6.52
C ILE A 451 18.25 -17.34 7.34
N ARG A 452 17.29 -17.16 8.26
CA ARG A 452 16.85 -18.20 9.20
C ARG A 452 15.67 -19.03 8.67
N PHE A 453 14.92 -18.48 7.74
CA PHE A 453 13.84 -19.16 7.03
C PHE A 453 13.57 -18.47 5.70
N SER A 454 13.27 -19.25 4.68
CA SER A 454 12.68 -18.77 3.44
C SER A 454 11.70 -19.79 2.89
N ASP A 455 10.61 -19.33 2.30
CA ASP A 455 9.72 -20.13 1.46
C ASP A 455 9.45 -19.38 0.17
N LEU A 456 9.90 -19.96 -0.93
CA LEU A 456 9.88 -19.39 -2.28
C LEU A 456 8.71 -19.89 -3.12
N ASN A 457 7.81 -20.70 -2.55
CA ASN A 457 6.81 -21.45 -3.30
C ASN A 457 5.36 -21.08 -2.97
N HIS A 458 5.13 -20.40 -1.86
CA HIS A 458 3.78 -20.11 -1.40
C HIS A 458 3.52 -18.62 -1.31
N SER A 459 2.29 -18.25 -1.61
CA SER A 459 1.75 -16.91 -1.43
C SER A 459 0.94 -16.83 -0.13
N GLY A 460 0.79 -15.62 0.41
CA GLY A 460 0.06 -15.41 1.65
C GLY A 460 0.45 -14.15 2.40
N TYR A 461 0.41 -14.19 3.73
CA TYR A 461 0.67 -13.04 4.59
C TYR A 461 1.32 -13.47 5.91
N VAL A 462 1.79 -12.51 6.72
CA VAL A 462 2.32 -12.80 8.05
C VAL A 462 1.41 -12.21 9.12
N ARG A 463 1.02 -13.04 10.09
CA ARG A 463 0.35 -12.59 11.33
C ARG A 463 1.39 -12.39 12.40
N ILE A 464 1.40 -11.23 13.05
CA ILE A 464 2.35 -10.87 14.09
C ILE A 464 1.60 -10.45 15.34
N GLU A 465 1.99 -10.98 16.48
CA GLU A 465 1.50 -10.58 17.79
C GLU A 465 2.67 -10.11 18.64
N ILE A 466 2.56 -8.92 19.20
CA ILE A 466 3.59 -8.26 20.00
C ILE A 466 3.04 -8.00 21.39
N GLU A 467 3.75 -8.49 22.40
CA GLU A 467 3.53 -8.24 23.83
C GLU A 467 4.78 -7.58 24.42
N PRO A 468 4.74 -7.04 25.63
CA PRO A 468 5.89 -6.32 26.21
C PRO A 468 7.21 -7.11 26.22
N LYS A 469 7.14 -8.44 26.36
CA LYS A 469 8.31 -9.33 26.46
C LYS A 469 8.37 -10.43 25.41
N ARG A 470 7.43 -10.49 24.48
CA ARG A 470 7.34 -11.57 23.50
C ARG A 470 6.81 -11.07 22.17
N LEU A 471 7.33 -11.63 21.12
CA LEU A 471 6.78 -11.52 19.76
C LEU A 471 6.49 -12.93 19.26
N GLY A 472 5.30 -13.13 18.68
CA GLY A 472 4.95 -14.30 17.88
C GLY A 472 4.70 -13.91 16.43
N ALA A 473 5.23 -14.66 15.48
CA ALA A 473 4.93 -14.49 14.06
C ALA A 473 4.55 -15.81 13.40
N GLN A 474 3.53 -15.80 12.56
CA GLN A 474 3.05 -16.92 11.76
C GLN A 474 3.07 -16.57 10.29
N PHE A 475 3.86 -17.31 9.51
CA PHE A 475 3.89 -17.26 8.05
C PHE A 475 2.76 -18.15 7.52
N ARG A 476 1.73 -17.52 6.93
CA ARG A 476 0.47 -18.17 6.57
C ARG A 476 0.32 -18.21 5.05
N ALA A 477 0.35 -19.42 4.50
CA ALA A 477 0.20 -19.66 3.07
C ALA A 477 -1.25 -19.97 2.69
N LEU A 478 -1.65 -19.54 1.48
CA LEU A 478 -2.96 -19.80 0.90
C LEU A 478 -2.84 -20.23 -0.56
N ASP A 479 -3.77 -21.04 -1.02
CA ASP A 479 -3.95 -21.32 -2.45
C ASP A 479 -4.65 -20.14 -3.13
N LEU A 480 -3.98 -19.51 -4.07
CA LEU A 480 -4.48 -18.34 -4.81
C LEU A 480 -5.63 -18.65 -5.78
N LYS A 481 -5.80 -19.92 -6.16
CA LYS A 481 -6.82 -20.35 -7.11
C LYS A 481 -8.22 -20.44 -6.50
N SER A 482 -8.31 -20.39 -5.17
CA SER A 482 -9.57 -20.50 -4.43
C SER A 482 -9.73 -19.37 -3.42
N ALA A 483 -10.80 -18.57 -3.59
CA ALA A 483 -11.20 -17.57 -2.59
C ALA A 483 -11.60 -18.19 -1.24
N GLN A 484 -11.84 -19.50 -1.20
CA GLN A 484 -12.28 -20.27 -0.03
C GLN A 484 -11.15 -21.13 0.57
N ALA A 485 -9.92 -21.03 0.06
CA ALA A 485 -8.81 -21.84 0.52
C ALA A 485 -8.60 -21.71 2.04
N ALA A 486 -8.35 -22.84 2.69
CA ALA A 486 -7.92 -22.85 4.07
C ALA A 486 -6.43 -22.51 4.15
N PRO A 487 -5.98 -21.68 5.10
CA PRO A 487 -4.58 -21.34 5.26
C PRO A 487 -3.80 -22.51 5.86
N SER A 488 -2.52 -22.59 5.51
CA SER A 488 -1.53 -23.42 6.21
C SER A 488 -0.50 -22.53 6.90
N ILE A 489 0.01 -22.99 8.05
CA ILE A 489 1.11 -22.31 8.75
C ILE A 489 2.41 -22.99 8.31
N LEU A 490 3.22 -22.24 7.54
CA LEU A 490 4.52 -22.73 7.06
C LEU A 490 5.59 -22.66 8.15
N LYS A 491 5.55 -21.60 8.94
CA LYS A 491 6.50 -21.33 10.01
C LYS A 491 5.82 -20.55 11.13
N GLN A 492 6.12 -20.92 12.34
CA GLN A 492 5.83 -20.13 13.54
C GLN A 492 7.15 -19.79 14.23
N VAL A 493 7.25 -18.54 14.68
CA VAL A 493 8.43 -18.02 15.37
C VAL A 493 7.98 -17.35 16.65
N GLU A 494 8.73 -17.58 17.71
CA GLU A 494 8.62 -16.84 18.97
C GLU A 494 9.97 -16.20 19.29
N HIS A 495 9.95 -14.94 19.68
CA HIS A 495 11.14 -14.19 20.05
C HIS A 495 10.88 -13.46 21.37
N GLY A 496 11.79 -13.64 22.33
CA GLY A 496 11.76 -12.90 23.59
C GLY A 496 12.30 -11.48 23.38
N ALA A 497 11.73 -10.48 24.05
CA ALA A 497 12.30 -9.14 24.12
C ALA A 497 13.60 -9.16 24.93
N VAL A 498 14.61 -8.43 24.45
CA VAL A 498 15.93 -8.25 25.12
C VAL A 498 15.95 -6.94 25.91
#